data_271ecf9cd441fa8c83eae8b98bc50741
#
_entry.id   271ecf9cd441fa8c83eae8b98bc50741
#
_cell.length_a   1.000
_cell.length_b   1.000
_cell.length_c   1.000
_cell.angle_alpha   90.00
_cell.angle_beta   90.00
_cell.angle_gamma   90.00
#
_symmetry.space_group_name_H-M   'P 1'
#
loop_
_entity.id
_entity.type
_entity.pdbx_description
1 polymer ?
#
loop_
_entity_poly.entity_id
_entity_poly.type
_entity_poly.pdbx_seq_one_letter_code
_entity_poly.pdbx_strand_id
1 'polypeptide(L)'
;FNAHGKSEGKFIDMTIANEIGDAKAVFDYVCTLPYVTNIALLGHSQGGVVAGMMAGEMENNTRKPVCLVQIAPAAVLKDDAIAGQCMGKKYNASNPPEYVNVMFHKLGRKFILAAQKLPIYETSAKFSGKVLILQGKDDKIVPYSYSEKYHEVYQNSELQILDNEGNLMNNNKEKILSIITEFLKSNL
;
A
#
# COMPACT_ATOMS: atom_id res chain seq x y z
N PHE A 1 11.98 4.86 -2.34
CA PHE A 1 11.59 3.96 -3.44
C PHE A 1 12.25 4.41 -4.72
N ASN A 2 12.64 3.43 -5.55
CA ASN A 2 13.23 3.66 -6.86
C ASN A 2 12.42 4.71 -7.65
N ALA A 3 13.11 5.74 -8.17
CA ALA A 3 12.56 6.85 -8.96
C ALA A 3 11.51 7.73 -8.25
N HIS A 4 11.34 7.64 -6.93
CA HIS A 4 10.47 8.52 -6.16
C HIS A 4 11.27 9.63 -5.45
N GLY A 5 10.81 10.86 -5.56
CA GLY A 5 11.43 12.01 -4.94
C GLY A 5 12.87 12.24 -5.41
N LYS A 6 13.83 12.09 -4.51
CA LYS A 6 15.28 12.22 -4.78
C LYS A 6 15.98 10.88 -5.02
N SER A 7 15.26 9.76 -4.99
CA SER A 7 15.84 8.42 -5.24
C SER A 7 16.20 8.26 -6.71
N GLU A 8 17.27 7.52 -6.95
CA GLU A 8 17.71 7.17 -8.30
C GLU A 8 16.74 6.23 -9.01
N GLY A 9 16.97 6.00 -10.31
CA GLY A 9 16.19 5.12 -11.17
C GLY A 9 15.23 5.85 -12.11
N LYS A 10 14.39 5.09 -12.79
CA LYS A 10 13.40 5.64 -13.74
C LYS A 10 12.01 5.14 -13.37
N PHE A 11 11.05 6.06 -13.27
CA PHE A 11 9.67 5.74 -12.90
C PHE A 11 9.01 4.73 -13.84
N ILE A 12 9.39 4.72 -15.11
CA ILE A 12 8.93 3.75 -16.10
C ILE A 12 9.29 2.28 -15.75
N ASP A 13 10.31 2.08 -14.93
CA ASP A 13 10.77 0.75 -14.50
C ASP A 13 10.20 0.32 -13.14
N MET A 14 9.44 1.19 -12.46
CA MET A 14 8.81 0.93 -11.18
C MET A 14 7.78 -0.20 -11.28
N THR A 15 7.73 -1.05 -10.26
CA THR A 15 6.68 -2.06 -10.03
C THR A 15 6.43 -2.22 -8.54
N ILE A 16 5.27 -2.75 -8.15
CA ILE A 16 4.99 -3.05 -6.73
C ILE A 16 6.04 -4.01 -6.14
N ALA A 17 6.52 -4.98 -6.91
CA ALA A 17 7.56 -5.89 -6.45
C ALA A 17 8.89 -5.17 -6.13
N ASN A 18 9.28 -4.18 -6.96
CA ASN A 18 10.46 -3.35 -6.66
C ASN A 18 10.27 -2.54 -5.38
N GLU A 19 9.09 -1.93 -5.20
CA GLU A 19 8.80 -1.16 -3.99
C GLU A 19 8.77 -2.04 -2.73
N ILE A 20 8.25 -3.27 -2.81
CA ILE A 20 8.34 -4.24 -1.71
C ILE A 20 9.81 -4.58 -1.42
N GLY A 21 10.64 -4.78 -2.45
CA GLY A 21 12.07 -5.02 -2.29
C GLY A 21 12.78 -3.86 -1.59
N ASP A 22 12.52 -2.63 -2.02
CA ASP A 22 13.06 -1.42 -1.39
C ASP A 22 12.62 -1.29 0.07
N ALA A 23 11.33 -1.54 0.35
CA ALA A 23 10.79 -1.49 1.71
C ALA A 23 11.41 -2.55 2.62
N LYS A 24 11.63 -3.77 2.13
CA LYS A 24 12.34 -4.84 2.85
C LYS A 24 13.78 -4.45 3.17
N ALA A 25 14.50 -3.87 2.20
CA ALA A 25 15.88 -3.41 2.41
C ALA A 25 15.96 -2.35 3.52
N VAL A 26 14.99 -1.41 3.56
CA VAL A 26 14.91 -0.43 4.64
C VAL A 26 14.58 -1.11 5.97
N PHE A 27 13.63 -2.04 6.00
CA PHE A 27 13.27 -2.81 7.19
C PHE A 27 14.48 -3.57 7.74
N ASP A 28 15.21 -4.28 6.89
CA ASP A 28 16.40 -5.04 7.28
C ASP A 28 17.48 -4.13 7.86
N TYR A 29 17.71 -2.96 7.25
CA TYR A 29 18.61 -1.95 7.79
C TYR A 29 18.16 -1.48 9.19
N VAL A 30 16.89 -1.13 9.35
CA VAL A 30 16.33 -0.68 10.64
C VAL A 30 16.49 -1.77 11.69
N CYS A 31 16.37 -3.04 11.33
CA CYS A 31 16.62 -4.18 12.20
C CYS A 31 18.07 -4.27 12.72
N THR A 32 19.04 -3.66 12.06
CA THR A 32 20.45 -3.63 12.52
C THR A 32 20.70 -2.59 13.62
N LEU A 33 19.78 -1.65 13.81
CA LEU A 33 19.94 -0.58 14.77
C LEU A 33 19.74 -1.11 16.20
N PRO A 34 20.71 -0.93 17.12
CA PRO A 34 20.72 -1.60 18.43
C PRO A 34 19.63 -1.15 19.39
N TYR A 35 19.01 0.01 19.12
CA TYR A 35 17.94 0.59 19.92
C TYR A 35 16.53 0.28 19.37
N VAL A 36 16.42 -0.45 18.25
CA VAL A 36 15.14 -0.81 17.66
C VAL A 36 14.73 -2.20 18.14
N THR A 37 13.61 -2.26 18.84
CA THR A 37 13.02 -3.51 19.34
C THR A 37 11.83 -3.97 18.51
N ASN A 38 10.93 -3.06 18.16
CA ASN A 38 9.72 -3.33 17.41
C ASN A 38 9.63 -2.40 16.20
N ILE A 39 9.04 -2.87 15.12
CA ILE A 39 8.83 -2.09 13.88
C ILE A 39 7.38 -2.27 13.43
N ALA A 40 6.67 -1.16 13.26
CA ALA A 40 5.40 -1.11 12.57
C ALA A 40 5.62 -0.71 11.10
N LEU A 41 4.72 -1.17 10.22
CA LEU A 41 4.64 -0.64 8.86
C LEU A 41 3.48 0.33 8.77
N LEU A 42 3.67 1.41 8.00
CA LEU A 42 2.61 2.33 7.63
C LEU A 42 2.69 2.60 6.14
N GLY A 43 1.56 2.46 5.44
CA GLY A 43 1.49 2.74 4.02
C GLY A 43 0.20 3.48 3.63
N HIS A 44 0.34 4.47 2.72
CA HIS A 44 -0.77 5.22 2.16
C HIS A 44 -0.95 4.91 0.69
N SER A 45 -2.20 4.74 0.25
CA SER A 45 -2.56 4.50 -1.14
C SER A 45 -1.80 3.30 -1.74
N GLN A 46 -1.01 3.45 -2.81
CA GLN A 46 -0.12 2.40 -3.33
C GLN A 46 0.84 1.87 -2.26
N GLY A 47 1.39 2.75 -1.40
CA GLY A 47 2.22 2.33 -0.26
C GLY A 47 1.47 1.46 0.74
N GLY A 48 0.14 1.58 0.85
CA GLY A 48 -0.71 0.68 1.63
C GLY A 48 -0.72 -0.75 1.07
N VAL A 49 -0.73 -0.89 -0.27
CA VAL A 49 -0.59 -2.21 -0.93
C VAL A 49 0.79 -2.79 -0.66
N VAL A 50 1.85 -1.98 -0.83
CA VAL A 50 3.24 -2.40 -0.56
C VAL A 50 3.41 -2.88 0.88
N ALA A 51 2.93 -2.09 1.85
CA ALA A 51 3.06 -2.41 3.27
C ALA A 51 2.27 -3.68 3.64
N GLY A 52 1.04 -3.85 3.12
CA GLY A 52 0.22 -5.03 3.37
C GLY A 52 0.82 -6.31 2.78
N MET A 53 1.25 -6.27 1.52
CA MET A 53 1.90 -7.42 0.89
C MET A 53 3.23 -7.75 1.55
N MET A 54 4.05 -6.73 1.86
CA MET A 54 5.32 -6.93 2.58
C MET A 54 5.11 -7.60 3.93
N ALA A 55 4.13 -7.12 4.73
CA ALA A 55 3.82 -7.71 6.02
C ALA A 55 3.45 -9.20 5.89
N GLY A 56 2.61 -9.55 4.92
CA GLY A 56 2.23 -10.93 4.65
C GLY A 56 3.38 -11.81 4.15
N GLU A 57 4.27 -11.28 3.31
CA GLU A 57 5.46 -11.99 2.85
C GLU A 57 6.48 -12.25 3.97
N MET A 58 6.51 -11.38 4.98
CA MET A 58 7.42 -11.49 6.11
C MET A 58 6.85 -12.25 7.31
N GLU A 59 5.62 -12.76 7.23
CA GLU A 59 4.94 -13.40 8.38
C GLU A 59 5.78 -14.50 9.05
N ASN A 60 6.47 -15.30 8.28
CA ASN A 60 7.29 -16.40 8.79
C ASN A 60 8.75 -16.02 9.05
N ASN A 61 9.13 -14.75 8.93
CA ASN A 61 10.49 -14.32 9.18
C ASN A 61 10.75 -14.22 10.69
N THR A 62 11.99 -14.46 11.10
CA THR A 62 12.43 -14.31 12.51
C THR A 62 12.20 -12.88 13.01
N ARG A 63 12.46 -11.87 12.18
CA ARG A 63 12.08 -10.48 12.42
C ARG A 63 11.01 -10.09 11.40
N LYS A 64 9.87 -9.67 11.89
CA LYS A 64 8.71 -9.24 11.10
C LYS A 64 8.10 -7.99 11.71
N PRO A 65 7.30 -7.22 10.96
CA PRO A 65 6.52 -6.13 11.53
C PRO A 65 5.59 -6.65 12.65
N VAL A 66 5.44 -5.87 13.72
CA VAL A 66 4.54 -6.24 14.83
C VAL A 66 3.11 -5.79 14.57
N CYS A 67 2.92 -4.68 13.87
CA CYS A 67 1.61 -4.19 13.45
C CYS A 67 1.70 -3.41 12.12
N LEU A 68 0.56 -3.14 11.52
CA LEU A 68 0.42 -2.50 10.22
C LEU A 68 -0.65 -1.41 10.27
N VAL A 69 -0.36 -0.27 9.67
CA VAL A 69 -1.34 0.79 9.39
C VAL A 69 -1.45 0.96 7.88
N GLN A 70 -2.66 0.81 7.35
CA GLN A 70 -2.98 1.08 5.95
C GLN A 70 -3.92 2.28 5.84
N ILE A 71 -3.55 3.26 5.05
CA ILE A 71 -4.36 4.45 4.79
C ILE A 71 -4.77 4.43 3.32
N ALA A 72 -6.07 4.33 3.05
CA ALA A 72 -6.63 4.27 1.70
C ALA A 72 -5.89 3.29 0.77
N PRO A 73 -5.68 1.99 1.18
CA PRO A 73 -4.82 1.07 0.45
C PRO A 73 -5.36 0.79 -0.96
N ALA A 74 -4.58 1.17 -1.99
CA ALA A 74 -5.02 1.27 -3.37
C ALA A 74 -5.04 -0.09 -4.12
N ALA A 75 -5.71 -1.13 -3.57
CA ALA A 75 -5.83 -2.42 -4.25
C ALA A 75 -6.61 -2.32 -5.59
N VAL A 76 -7.34 -1.23 -5.81
CA VAL A 76 -7.96 -0.86 -7.09
C VAL A 76 -6.97 -0.88 -8.27
N LEU A 77 -5.67 -0.68 -8.02
CA LEU A 77 -4.64 -0.70 -9.07
C LEU A 77 -4.61 -2.01 -9.87
N LYS A 78 -4.96 -3.14 -9.25
CA LYS A 78 -5.07 -4.43 -9.94
C LYS A 78 -6.27 -4.46 -10.88
N ASP A 79 -7.43 -4.06 -10.40
CA ASP A 79 -8.66 -4.06 -11.18
C ASP A 79 -8.59 -3.04 -12.31
N ASP A 80 -8.01 -1.88 -12.07
CA ASP A 80 -7.72 -0.87 -13.08
C ASP A 80 -6.79 -1.42 -14.17
N ALA A 81 -5.71 -2.10 -13.79
CA ALA A 81 -4.78 -2.71 -14.74
C ALA A 81 -5.45 -3.79 -15.59
N ILE A 82 -6.34 -4.60 -15.01
CA ILE A 82 -7.15 -5.61 -15.71
C ILE A 82 -8.17 -4.95 -16.65
N ALA A 83 -8.80 -3.87 -16.19
CA ALA A 83 -9.78 -3.12 -16.99
C ALA A 83 -9.14 -2.26 -18.11
N GLY A 84 -7.80 -2.15 -18.14
CA GLY A 84 -7.10 -1.32 -19.11
C GLY A 84 -7.25 0.17 -18.85
N GLN A 85 -7.14 0.56 -17.60
CA GLN A 85 -7.18 1.96 -17.19
C GLN A 85 -6.19 2.25 -16.06
N CYS A 86 -5.83 3.51 -15.89
CA CYS A 86 -5.11 4.02 -14.74
C CYS A 86 -5.40 5.51 -14.58
N MET A 87 -5.96 5.91 -13.45
CA MET A 87 -6.28 7.31 -13.12
C MET A 87 -6.98 8.05 -14.30
N GLY A 88 -8.01 7.43 -14.88
CA GLY A 88 -8.80 7.97 -15.99
C GLY A 88 -8.15 7.86 -17.38
N LYS A 89 -6.94 7.33 -17.50
CA LYS A 89 -6.29 7.02 -18.78
C LYS A 89 -6.62 5.59 -19.18
N LYS A 90 -7.16 5.40 -20.39
CA LYS A 90 -7.52 4.09 -20.94
C LYS A 90 -6.44 3.56 -21.88
N TYR A 91 -6.25 2.26 -21.89
CA TYR A 91 -5.31 1.55 -22.77
C TYR A 91 -5.80 0.12 -23.04
N ASN A 92 -5.18 -0.56 -24.01
CA ASN A 92 -5.47 -1.97 -24.25
C ASN A 92 -4.82 -2.83 -23.15
N ALA A 93 -5.62 -3.45 -22.28
CA ALA A 93 -5.14 -4.29 -21.18
C ALA A 93 -4.33 -5.52 -21.63
N SER A 94 -4.71 -6.13 -22.77
CA SER A 94 -4.02 -7.32 -23.30
C SER A 94 -2.68 -6.98 -23.97
N ASN A 95 -2.53 -5.75 -24.46
CA ASN A 95 -1.30 -5.24 -25.07
C ASN A 95 -1.08 -3.79 -24.65
N PRO A 96 -0.66 -3.55 -23.38
CA PRO A 96 -0.45 -2.19 -22.91
C PRO A 96 0.65 -1.48 -23.70
N PRO A 97 0.57 -0.15 -23.88
CA PRO A 97 1.63 0.63 -24.49
C PRO A 97 2.92 0.54 -23.66
N GLU A 98 4.04 1.00 -24.20
CA GLU A 98 5.30 1.04 -23.47
C GLU A 98 5.17 1.80 -22.13
N TYR A 99 4.36 2.87 -22.12
CA TYR A 99 4.00 3.60 -20.90
C TYR A 99 2.63 4.29 -21.05
N VAL A 100 2.05 4.62 -19.92
CA VAL A 100 0.85 5.48 -19.79
C VAL A 100 1.26 6.73 -19.01
N ASN A 101 0.90 7.91 -19.51
CA ASN A 101 1.14 9.15 -18.78
C ASN A 101 0.12 9.27 -17.64
N VAL A 102 0.59 9.17 -16.40
CA VAL A 102 -0.19 9.29 -15.18
C VAL A 102 0.35 10.47 -14.39
N MET A 103 -0.48 11.50 -14.20
CA MET A 103 -0.05 12.77 -13.61
C MET A 103 1.18 13.34 -14.37
N PHE A 104 2.34 13.41 -13.74
CA PHE A 104 3.59 13.91 -14.34
C PHE A 104 4.60 12.80 -14.67
N HIS A 105 4.19 11.53 -14.57
CA HIS A 105 5.08 10.38 -14.69
C HIS A 105 4.65 9.44 -15.82
N LYS A 106 5.63 8.68 -16.33
CA LYS A 106 5.41 7.60 -17.28
C LYS A 106 5.31 6.28 -16.53
N LEU A 107 4.07 5.77 -16.35
CA LEU A 107 3.84 4.46 -15.76
C LEU A 107 4.13 3.39 -16.82
N GLY A 108 5.13 2.55 -16.58
CA GLY A 108 5.63 1.61 -17.58
C GLY A 108 4.73 0.38 -17.77
N ARG A 109 4.86 -0.23 -18.96
CA ARG A 109 4.20 -1.51 -19.29
C ARG A 109 4.46 -2.60 -18.24
N LYS A 110 5.69 -2.64 -17.68
CA LYS A 110 6.06 -3.62 -16.65
C LYS A 110 5.16 -3.53 -15.43
N PHE A 111 4.86 -2.30 -14.95
CA PHE A 111 3.95 -2.10 -13.85
C PHE A 111 2.57 -2.66 -14.19
N ILE A 112 2.01 -2.29 -15.34
CA ILE A 112 0.65 -2.70 -15.76
C ILE A 112 0.52 -4.23 -15.79
N LEU A 113 1.45 -4.90 -16.48
CA LEU A 113 1.43 -6.36 -16.62
C LEU A 113 1.64 -7.08 -15.27
N ALA A 114 2.47 -6.52 -14.39
CA ALA A 114 2.68 -7.05 -13.05
C ALA A 114 1.44 -6.84 -12.18
N ALA A 115 0.84 -5.64 -12.20
CA ALA A 115 -0.34 -5.28 -11.41
C ALA A 115 -1.53 -6.20 -11.68
N GLN A 116 -1.77 -6.59 -12.95
CA GLN A 116 -2.83 -7.52 -13.34
C GLN A 116 -2.78 -8.86 -12.59
N LYS A 117 -1.61 -9.28 -12.14
CA LYS A 117 -1.35 -10.61 -11.55
C LYS A 117 -1.06 -10.55 -10.05
N LEU A 118 -1.08 -9.36 -9.43
CA LEU A 118 -0.73 -9.23 -8.02
C LEU A 118 -1.71 -10.00 -7.11
N PRO A 119 -1.22 -10.90 -6.26
CA PRO A 119 -2.05 -11.57 -5.25
C PRO A 119 -2.16 -10.68 -4.01
N ILE A 120 -2.77 -9.48 -4.15
CA ILE A 120 -2.75 -8.43 -3.13
C ILE A 120 -3.37 -8.92 -1.82
N TYR A 121 -4.62 -9.36 -1.86
CA TYR A 121 -5.35 -9.79 -0.67
C TYR A 121 -4.84 -11.11 -0.14
N GLU A 122 -4.55 -12.06 -1.03
CA GLU A 122 -4.04 -13.38 -0.71
C GLU A 122 -2.68 -13.33 0.00
N THR A 123 -1.85 -12.35 -0.38
CA THR A 123 -0.55 -12.14 0.27
C THR A 123 -0.72 -11.41 1.59
N SER A 124 -1.49 -10.33 1.60
CA SER A 124 -1.72 -9.52 2.80
C SER A 124 -2.40 -10.31 3.92
N ALA A 125 -3.35 -11.19 3.57
CA ALA A 125 -4.08 -12.05 4.52
C ALA A 125 -3.19 -12.98 5.36
N LYS A 126 -1.96 -13.22 4.93
CA LYS A 126 -1.02 -14.05 5.70
C LYS A 126 -0.53 -13.36 6.97
N PHE A 127 -0.60 -12.03 7.02
CA PHE A 127 -0.14 -11.28 8.19
C PHE A 127 -1.09 -11.48 9.37
N SER A 128 -0.57 -11.99 10.47
CA SER A 128 -1.33 -12.32 11.69
C SER A 128 -1.33 -11.20 12.75
N GLY A 129 -0.48 -10.18 12.57
CA GLY A 129 -0.39 -9.03 13.48
C GLY A 129 -1.62 -8.13 13.42
N LYS A 130 -1.66 -7.14 14.30
CA LYS A 130 -2.73 -6.13 14.33
C LYS A 130 -2.65 -5.20 13.11
N VAL A 131 -3.79 -4.92 12.50
CA VAL A 131 -3.91 -4.03 11.34
C VAL A 131 -4.92 -2.93 11.61
N LEU A 132 -4.53 -1.69 11.43
CA LEU A 132 -5.44 -0.55 11.35
C LEU A 132 -5.62 -0.16 9.89
N ILE A 133 -6.86 -0.09 9.42
CA ILE A 133 -7.21 0.38 8.09
C ILE A 133 -8.01 1.66 8.22
N LEU A 134 -7.51 2.76 7.64
CA LEU A 134 -8.21 4.04 7.58
C LEU A 134 -8.62 4.32 6.14
N GLN A 135 -9.88 4.67 5.91
CA GLN A 135 -10.39 4.94 4.58
C GLN A 135 -11.32 6.16 4.57
N GLY A 136 -11.10 7.05 3.62
CA GLY A 136 -12.01 8.15 3.37
C GLY A 136 -13.27 7.68 2.65
N LYS A 137 -14.45 8.09 3.14
CA LYS A 137 -15.75 7.73 2.55
C LYS A 137 -15.93 8.36 1.17
N ASP A 138 -15.38 9.57 0.99
CA ASP A 138 -15.49 10.34 -0.25
C ASP A 138 -14.29 10.15 -1.19
N ASP A 139 -13.50 9.07 -0.98
CA ASP A 139 -12.37 8.73 -1.82
C ASP A 139 -12.84 8.30 -3.22
N LYS A 140 -12.54 9.14 -4.22
CA LYS A 140 -12.88 8.91 -5.63
C LYS A 140 -11.77 8.18 -6.39
N ILE A 141 -10.62 7.95 -5.76
CA ILE A 141 -9.48 7.25 -6.34
C ILE A 141 -9.51 5.78 -5.91
N VAL A 142 -9.70 5.55 -4.60
CA VAL A 142 -9.79 4.21 -4.02
C VAL A 142 -11.16 4.08 -3.33
N PRO A 143 -12.15 3.47 -3.96
CA PRO A 143 -13.44 3.20 -3.32
C PRO A 143 -13.25 2.44 -2.00
N TYR A 144 -14.01 2.82 -0.97
CA TYR A 144 -13.84 2.25 0.38
C TYR A 144 -14.11 0.72 0.43
N SER A 145 -14.83 0.18 -0.55
CA SER A 145 -15.03 -1.27 -0.68
C SER A 145 -13.73 -2.08 -0.79
N TYR A 146 -12.64 -1.48 -1.27
CA TYR A 146 -11.33 -2.13 -1.28
C TYR A 146 -10.76 -2.27 0.13
N SER A 147 -11.01 -1.30 1.00
CA SER A 147 -10.62 -1.36 2.42
C SER A 147 -11.50 -2.32 3.20
N GLU A 148 -12.80 -2.41 2.89
CA GLU A 148 -13.69 -3.44 3.44
C GLU A 148 -13.18 -4.83 3.11
N LYS A 149 -12.76 -5.07 1.87
CA LYS A 149 -12.18 -6.36 1.46
C LYS A 149 -10.86 -6.67 2.17
N TYR A 150 -10.01 -5.68 2.45
CA TYR A 150 -8.84 -5.89 3.31
C TYR A 150 -9.25 -6.31 4.71
N HIS A 151 -10.27 -5.65 5.28
CA HIS A 151 -10.80 -6.00 6.60
C HIS A 151 -11.37 -7.42 6.67
N GLU A 152 -12.03 -7.87 5.62
CA GLU A 152 -12.57 -9.23 5.51
C GLU A 152 -11.48 -10.31 5.50
N VAL A 153 -10.32 -10.03 4.88
CA VAL A 153 -9.26 -11.05 4.72
C VAL A 153 -8.25 -11.06 5.84
N TYR A 154 -8.07 -9.96 6.59
CA TYR A 154 -7.18 -9.94 7.75
C TYR A 154 -7.85 -10.59 8.97
N GLN A 155 -7.09 -11.38 9.71
CA GLN A 155 -7.58 -12.03 10.94
C GLN A 155 -7.77 -11.04 12.09
N ASN A 156 -6.94 -10.01 12.19
CA ASN A 156 -6.86 -9.07 13.29
C ASN A 156 -6.83 -7.63 12.80
N SER A 157 -7.92 -7.16 12.20
CA SER A 157 -7.97 -5.79 11.69
C SER A 157 -9.09 -4.96 12.30
N GLU A 158 -8.86 -3.65 12.33
CA GLU A 158 -9.82 -2.61 12.61
C GLU A 158 -9.95 -1.73 11.37
N LEU A 159 -11.18 -1.49 10.90
CA LEU A 159 -11.49 -0.60 9.79
C LEU A 159 -12.23 0.63 10.30
N GLN A 160 -11.71 1.80 9.99
CA GLN A 160 -12.39 3.07 10.22
C GLN A 160 -12.63 3.79 8.89
N ILE A 161 -13.91 3.95 8.52
CA ILE A 161 -14.32 4.76 7.37
C ILE A 161 -14.66 6.15 7.89
N LEU A 162 -13.96 7.15 7.37
CA LEU A 162 -14.06 8.53 7.84
C LEU A 162 -14.86 9.38 6.88
N ASP A 163 -15.95 9.98 7.39
CA ASP A 163 -16.77 10.91 6.64
C ASP A 163 -15.98 12.18 6.26
N ASN A 164 -16.31 12.78 5.12
CA ASN A 164 -15.68 13.99 4.57
C ASN A 164 -14.16 13.85 4.30
N GLU A 165 -13.65 12.63 4.14
CA GLU A 165 -12.27 12.37 3.76
C GLU A 165 -12.20 11.71 2.38
N GLY A 166 -11.22 12.17 1.59
CA GLY A 166 -10.84 11.55 0.32
C GLY A 166 -9.57 10.73 0.44
N ASN A 167 -8.90 10.44 -0.69
CA ASN A 167 -7.67 9.64 -0.71
C ASN A 167 -6.54 10.26 0.12
N LEU A 168 -6.39 11.58 0.08
CA LEU A 168 -5.28 12.26 0.77
C LEU A 168 -5.47 12.36 2.28
N MET A 169 -6.66 12.06 2.81
CA MET A 169 -6.94 12.05 4.24
C MET A 169 -6.47 13.33 4.95
N ASN A 170 -6.82 14.49 4.39
CA ASN A 170 -6.22 15.76 4.80
C ASN A 170 -7.20 16.79 5.39
N ASN A 171 -8.50 16.46 5.48
CA ASN A 171 -9.50 17.36 6.02
C ASN A 171 -9.52 17.35 7.56
N ASN A 172 -9.14 16.23 8.19
CA ASN A 172 -9.15 16.08 9.64
C ASN A 172 -7.86 15.42 10.17
N LYS A 173 -6.73 16.04 9.84
CA LYS A 173 -5.38 15.49 10.10
C LYS A 173 -5.13 15.17 11.57
N GLU A 174 -5.58 16.03 12.49
CA GLU A 174 -5.38 15.83 13.93
C GLU A 174 -6.07 14.55 14.41
N LYS A 175 -7.32 14.33 14.00
CA LYS A 175 -8.07 13.10 14.32
C LYS A 175 -7.36 11.87 13.77
N ILE A 176 -6.94 11.90 12.51
CA ILE A 176 -6.26 10.80 11.85
C ILE A 176 -4.94 10.46 12.56
N LEU A 177 -4.14 11.49 12.89
CA LEU A 177 -2.90 11.33 13.64
C LEU A 177 -3.14 10.77 15.04
N SER A 178 -4.20 11.20 15.73
CA SER A 178 -4.58 10.65 17.04
C SER A 178 -4.89 9.17 16.95
N ILE A 179 -5.74 8.76 16.01
CA ILE A 179 -6.11 7.35 15.79
C ILE A 179 -4.87 6.50 15.53
N ILE A 180 -3.99 6.93 14.61
CA ILE A 180 -2.76 6.21 14.28
C ILE A 180 -1.84 6.11 15.50
N THR A 181 -1.68 7.22 16.23
CA THR A 181 -0.79 7.28 17.40
C THR A 181 -1.29 6.37 18.52
N GLU A 182 -2.58 6.35 18.80
CA GLU A 182 -3.19 5.47 19.80
C GLU A 182 -3.04 4.00 19.43
N PHE A 183 -3.29 3.66 18.15
CA PHE A 183 -3.07 2.31 17.65
C PHE A 183 -1.62 1.86 17.80
N LEU A 184 -0.66 2.70 17.39
CA LEU A 184 0.77 2.37 17.47
C LEU A 184 1.23 2.23 18.94
N LYS A 185 0.80 3.13 19.84
CA LYS A 185 1.14 3.03 21.29
C LYS A 185 0.62 1.75 21.93
N SER A 186 -0.50 1.23 21.45
CA SER A 186 -1.12 0.02 22.01
C SER A 186 -0.54 -1.27 21.43
N ASN A 187 0.22 -1.20 20.32
CA ASN A 187 0.68 -2.38 19.58
C ASN A 187 2.19 -2.42 19.30
N LEU A 188 2.96 -1.40 19.69
CA LEU A 188 4.42 -1.37 19.71
C LEU A 188 4.96 -1.62 21.09
#